data_e44a44fa207855520c7860d7167c6b55
#
_entry.id   e44a44fa207855520c7860d7167c6b55
#
_cell.length_a   1.000
_cell.length_b   1.000
_cell.length_c   1.000
_cell.angle_alpha   90.00
_cell.angle_beta   90.00
_cell.angle_gamma   90.00
#
_symmetry.space_group_name_H-M   'P 1'
#
loop_
_entity.id
_entity.type
_entity.pdbx_description
1 polymer ?
#
loop_
_entity_poly.entity_id
_entity_poly.type
_entity_poly.pdbx_seq_one_letter_code
_entity_poly.pdbx_strand_id
1 'polypeptide(L)' 'MKKILFIIPCVPYPLNSGGNQAFFQMVDYIRHKMSVSVLFYAWTIDEAKRVEKLEDLWEDVDFYTFVKE' A
#
# COMPACT_ATOMS: atom_id res chain seq x y z
N MET A 1 16.42 11.08 -7.38
CA MET A 1 15.63 10.64 -6.22
C MET A 1 15.65 9.12 -6.15
N LYS A 2 15.86 8.57 -4.97
CA LYS A 2 15.85 7.13 -4.79
C LYS A 2 14.44 6.57 -4.90
N LYS A 3 14.33 5.34 -5.35
CA LYS A 3 13.06 4.65 -5.49
C LYS A 3 13.07 3.38 -4.65
N ILE A 4 11.93 3.05 -4.05
CA ILE A 4 11.77 1.84 -3.28
C ILE A 4 10.47 1.14 -3.69
N LEU A 5 10.52 -0.18 -3.75
CA LEU A 5 9.35 -1.00 -4.04
C LEU A 5 9.07 -1.89 -2.84
N PHE A 6 7.87 -1.77 -2.29
CA PHE A 6 7.38 -2.68 -1.27
C PHE A 6 6.51 -3.75 -1.93
N ILE A 7 6.73 -5.00 -1.56
CA ILE A 7 5.88 -6.11 -1.99
C ILE A 7 5.18 -6.64 -0.75
N ILE A 8 3.86 -6.44 -0.69
CA ILE A 8 3.07 -6.70 0.51
C ILE A 8 2.06 -7.80 0.19
N PRO A 9 2.05 -8.91 0.96
CA PRO A 9 1.18 -10.06 0.66
C PRO A 9 -0.29 -9.86 1.04
N CYS A 10 -0.67 -8.67 1.47
CA CYS A 10 -2.06 -8.35 1.82
C CYS A 10 -2.28 -6.86 1.65
N VAL A 11 -3.54 -6.44 1.67
CA VAL A 11 -3.88 -5.02 1.62
C VAL A 11 -4.05 -4.52 3.06
N PRO A 12 -3.20 -3.58 3.53
CA PRO A 12 -3.23 -3.13 4.93
C PRO A 12 -4.31 -2.09 5.19
N TYR A 13 -5.50 -2.35 4.76
CA TYR A 13 -6.64 -1.46 4.93
C TYR A 13 -7.86 -2.33 5.20
N PRO A 14 -8.72 -1.98 6.15
CA PRO A 14 -8.70 -0.77 7.00
C PRO A 14 -7.59 -0.79 8.07
N LEU A 15 -7.33 0.37 8.64
CA LEU A 15 -6.24 0.57 9.60
C LEU A 15 -6.69 0.21 11.02
N ASN A 16 -7.19 -1.01 11.19
CA ASN A 16 -7.75 -1.46 12.45
C ASN A 16 -6.88 -2.48 13.19
N SER A 17 -5.68 -2.72 12.70
CA SER A 17 -4.73 -3.60 13.34
C SER A 17 -3.39 -2.89 13.52
N GLY A 18 -2.62 -3.31 14.52
CA GLY A 18 -1.32 -2.72 14.78
C GLY A 18 -0.36 -2.86 13.60
N GLY A 19 -0.40 -4.02 12.92
CA GLY A 19 0.45 -4.24 11.76
C GLY A 19 0.12 -3.34 10.59
N ASN A 20 -1.16 -3.13 10.34
CA ASN A 20 -1.60 -2.25 9.27
C ASN A 20 -1.22 -0.79 9.56
N GLN A 21 -1.35 -0.37 10.81
CA GLN A 21 -0.97 0.98 11.20
C GLN A 21 0.53 1.20 11.10
N ALA A 22 1.33 0.20 11.47
CA ALA A 22 2.78 0.29 11.38
C ALA A 22 3.23 0.45 9.93
N PHE A 23 2.64 -0.32 9.01
CA PHE A 23 2.93 -0.21 7.59
C PHE A 23 2.55 1.18 7.08
N PHE A 24 1.37 1.66 7.44
CA PHE A 24 0.90 2.98 7.03
C PHE A 24 1.87 4.07 7.46
N GLN A 25 2.28 4.06 8.72
CA GLN A 25 3.19 5.07 9.24
C GLN A 25 4.57 5.01 8.57
N MET A 26 5.05 3.81 8.29
CA MET A 26 6.34 3.63 7.62
C MET A 26 6.31 4.24 6.21
N VAL A 27 5.29 3.92 5.43
CA VAL A 27 5.16 4.43 4.07
C VAL A 27 4.94 5.95 4.09
N ASP A 28 4.13 6.43 5.00
CA ASP A 28 3.87 7.87 5.12
C ASP A 28 5.16 8.65 5.40
N TYR A 29 6.03 8.07 6.20
CA TYR A 29 7.33 8.68 6.50
C TYR A 29 8.26 8.63 5.28
N ILE A 30 8.35 7.47 4.62
CA ILE A 30 9.32 7.26 3.54
C ILE A 30 8.94 8.03 2.28
N ARG A 31 7.65 8.17 1.97
CA ARG A 31 7.21 8.82 0.73
C ARG A 31 7.66 10.28 0.63
N HIS A 32 7.98 10.90 1.75
CA HIS A 32 8.51 12.27 1.77
C HIS A 32 10.00 12.32 1.44
N LYS A 33 10.69 11.19 1.46
CA LYS A 33 12.13 11.13 1.27
C LYS A 33 12.55 10.47 -0.02
N MET A 34 11.69 9.62 -0.60
CA MET A 34 11.99 8.93 -1.85
C MET A 34 10.70 8.53 -2.54
N SER A 35 10.80 8.18 -3.82
CA SER A 35 9.66 7.68 -4.58
C SER A 35 9.30 6.28 -4.10
N VAL A 36 8.04 6.07 -3.76
CA VAL A 36 7.56 4.81 -3.23
C VAL A 36 6.61 4.16 -4.22
N SER A 37 6.82 2.89 -4.48
CA SER A 37 5.89 2.04 -5.23
C SER A 37 5.52 0.86 -4.34
N VAL A 38 4.26 0.46 -4.34
CA VAL A 38 3.78 -0.65 -3.51
C VAL A 38 3.02 -1.63 -4.39
N LEU A 39 3.41 -2.90 -4.30
CA LEU A 39 2.70 -3.99 -4.96
C LEU A 39 1.97 -4.80 -3.90
N PHE A 40 0.65 -4.81 -3.97
CA PHE A 40 -0.18 -5.60 -3.07
C PHE A 40 -0.58 -6.90 -3.74
N TYR A 41 -0.58 -7.96 -2.95
CA TYR A 41 -1.12 -9.24 -3.35
C TYR A 41 -2.47 -9.40 -2.69
N ALA A 42 -3.54 -9.20 -3.47
CA ALA A 42 -4.90 -9.27 -2.96
C ALA A 42 -5.48 -10.67 -3.19
N TRP A 43 -6.07 -11.23 -2.14
CA TRP A 43 -6.66 -12.57 -2.21
C TRP A 43 -8.08 -12.55 -2.77
N THR A 44 -8.74 -11.39 -2.72
CA THR A 44 -10.10 -11.22 -3.22
C THR A 44 -10.23 -9.90 -3.94
N ILE A 45 -11.28 -9.76 -4.74
CA ILE A 45 -11.58 -8.49 -5.41
C ILE A 45 -11.90 -7.41 -4.38
N ASP A 46 -12.52 -7.78 -3.26
CA ASP A 46 -12.83 -6.81 -2.21
C ASP A 46 -11.55 -6.21 -1.62
N GLU A 47 -10.51 -7.02 -1.43
CA GLU A 47 -9.22 -6.51 -0.97
C GLU A 47 -8.60 -5.56 -2.00
N ALA A 48 -8.70 -5.90 -3.28
CA ALA A 48 -8.16 -5.06 -4.34
C ALA A 48 -8.84 -3.69 -4.34
N LYS A 49 -10.14 -3.64 -4.06
CA LYS A 49 -10.87 -2.38 -4.00
C LYS A 49 -10.40 -1.48 -2.86
N ARG A 50 -9.87 -2.07 -1.79
CA ARG A 50 -9.36 -1.29 -0.67
C ARG A 50 -8.12 -0.47 -1.04
N VAL A 51 -7.40 -0.90 -2.06
CA VAL A 51 -6.23 -0.16 -2.55
C VAL A 51 -6.63 1.23 -3.06
N GLU A 52 -7.82 1.37 -3.61
CA GLU A 52 -8.32 2.67 -4.08
C GLU A 52 -8.35 3.70 -2.96
N LYS A 53 -8.65 3.26 -1.74
CA LYS A 53 -8.65 4.16 -0.59
C LYS A 53 -7.25 4.66 -0.26
N LEU A 54 -6.25 3.79 -0.40
CA LEU A 54 -4.87 4.19 -0.20
C LEU A 54 -4.38 5.12 -1.31
N GLU A 55 -4.81 4.89 -2.54
CA GLU A 55 -4.48 5.78 -3.65
C GLU A 55 -5.00 7.19 -3.42
N ASP A 56 -6.20 7.31 -2.85
CA ASP A 56 -6.77 8.61 -2.51
C ASP A 56 -5.99 9.32 -1.41
N LEU A 57 -5.41 8.55 -0.49
CA LEU A 57 -4.62 9.11 0.61
C LEU A 57 -3.24 9.57 0.15
N TRP A 58 -2.62 8.82 -0.73
CA TRP A 58 -1.22 9.05 -1.15
C TRP A 58 -1.12 9.14 -2.66
N GLU A 59 -1.35 10.32 -3.20
CA GLU A 59 -1.28 10.52 -4.65
C GLU A 59 0.14 10.39 -5.19
N ASP A 60 1.14 10.56 -4.34
CA ASP A 60 2.54 10.49 -4.73
C ASP A 60 3.14 9.08 -4.64
N VAL A 61 2.33 8.09 -4.27
CA VAL A 61 2.75 6.69 -4.17
C VAL A 61 2.12 5.91 -5.32
N ASP A 62 2.92 5.13 -6.02
CA ASP A 62 2.44 4.26 -7.09
C ASP A 62 1.97 2.93 -6.52
N PHE A 63 0.73 2.56 -6.80
CA PHE A 63 0.15 1.32 -6.31
C PHE A 63 -0.10 0.35 -7.45
N TYR A 64 0.28 -0.89 -7.22
CA TYR A 64 0.02 -1.99 -8.13
C TYR A 64 -0.67 -3.10 -7.34
N THR A 65 -1.63 -3.76 -7.96
CA THR A 65 -2.39 -4.82 -7.29
C THR A 65 -2.42 -6.06 -8.15
N PHE A 66 -2.05 -7.19 -7.58
CA PHE A 66 -2.21 -8.49 -8.19
C PHE A 66 -3.30 -9.23 -7.43
N VAL A 67 -4.37 -9.63 -8.15
CA VAL A 67 -5.50 -10.34 -7.54
C VAL A 67 -5.39 -11.81 -7.88
N LYS A 68 -5.39 -12.64 -6.86
CA LYS A 68 -5.41 -14.08 -7.03
C LYS A 68 -6.81 -14.59 -6.74
N GLU A 69 -7.45 -15.09 -7.77
CA GLU A 69 -8.73 -15.78 -7.63
C GLU A 69 -8.62 -17.23 -8.05
#